data_62c6898485a19e0fc8a4b697584efde6
#
_entry.id   62c6898485a19e0fc8a4b697584efde6
#
_cell.length_a   1.000
_cell.length_b   1.000
_cell.length_c   1.000
_cell.angle_alpha   90.00
_cell.angle_beta   90.00
_cell.angle_gamma   90.00
#
_symmetry.space_group_name_H-M   'P 1'
#
loop_
_entity.id
_entity.type
_entity.pdbx_description
1 polymer ?
#
loop_
_entity_poly.entity_id
_entity_poly.type
_entity_poly.pdbx_seq_one_letter_code
_entity_poly.pdbx_strand_id
1 'polypeptide(L)'
;MRLLYKRITVRIARPTHSNFLSRESYMRRWHFVVAGFVLAFGAGLTAQNKAESRDMALLAHNDLQARSAYMPTIHRQGDRYIAYVGHHGGQMMNPLTGRMEPNGTSILDVTNPRSPRYLFHIPGDAGQGEGGGAQMAAVCSGATLPKADRTKVYLLRSFGGSAHEIWDVTTPEKPSRVTVVVSGLRDTHKSFWECDTGIGYLVSGDPAWRAERMTKIYDLSNPASPVFIRDYGVFGQQPGSTGPVPTDLHGPISLGPKGNRVYFAHGTGRAGIVQIVDREKLLNGPKEPTEANLRYPVIAQIDLPPESGAHTALPLLGMPMPEFAKQRPPANHPQPGMGHEHGDTIPRLTTGAHRDFLAVVGETTGNECLENRQFVRMVDITWDTNPIGVESWNVPEASGNFCERGGRFGAHASHENTTPIYYGRLLFVTFFNAGLRVVDVRDPYDLKEVAYYIPATTDKTDQRCVGQANAPDRRCKVAIQSNNVEVDDRGYIYIADRANTGLHIVELTGAARRIANFPGQSTAQR
;
A
#
# COMPACT_ATOMS: atom_id res chain seq x y z
N MET A 1 21.72 51.37 9.93
CA MET A 1 20.49 51.48 10.71
C MET A 1 20.46 50.32 11.68
N ARG A 2 20.85 50.56 12.97
CA ARG A 2 20.99 49.55 14.03
C ARG A 2 19.65 49.42 14.73
N LEU A 3 19.12 48.20 14.85
CA LEU A 3 17.97 47.88 15.70
C LEU A 3 18.40 46.99 16.86
N LEU A 4 18.08 47.51 18.05
CA LEU A 4 18.39 46.98 19.36
C LEU A 4 17.52 45.76 19.72
N TYR A 5 18.14 44.68 20.16
CA TYR A 5 17.48 43.60 20.84
C TYR A 5 17.39 43.89 22.34
N LYS A 6 16.19 43.98 22.91
CA LYS A 6 15.93 43.98 24.36
C LYS A 6 15.87 42.54 24.89
N ARG A 7 16.78 42.19 25.78
CA ARG A 7 16.73 40.96 26.59
C ARG A 7 15.72 41.17 27.73
N ILE A 8 14.78 40.23 27.85
CA ILE A 8 13.90 40.11 29.01
C ILE A 8 14.52 39.06 29.95
N THR A 9 14.90 39.49 31.15
CA THR A 9 15.42 38.65 32.21
C THR A 9 14.29 38.32 33.17
N VAL A 10 13.91 37.04 33.30
CA VAL A 10 12.97 36.58 34.33
C VAL A 10 13.75 36.15 35.57
N ARG A 11 13.50 36.84 36.69
CA ARG A 11 14.02 36.47 38.02
C ARG A 11 13.11 35.45 38.70
N ILE A 12 13.67 34.29 39.02
CA ILE A 12 13.00 33.31 39.90
C ILE A 12 13.38 33.63 41.35
N ALA A 13 12.37 33.89 42.19
CA ALA A 13 12.52 34.10 43.60
C ALA A 13 12.53 32.75 44.35
N ARG A 14 13.51 32.54 45.23
CA ARG A 14 13.54 31.46 46.23
C ARG A 14 12.79 31.89 47.49
N PRO A 15 12.05 31.00 48.16
CA PRO A 15 11.69 31.23 49.57
C PRO A 15 12.70 30.59 50.52
N THR A 16 12.99 31.34 51.56
CA THR A 16 13.89 31.03 52.67
C THR A 16 13.20 30.26 53.80
N HIS A 17 14.07 29.58 54.56
CA HIS A 17 13.91 28.78 55.78
C HIS A 17 13.05 29.35 56.92
N SER A 18 12.43 28.48 57.69
CA SER A 18 12.69 28.06 59.10
C SER A 18 11.38 27.54 59.72
N ASN A 19 11.34 26.47 60.47
CA ASN A 19 11.80 26.26 61.82
C ASN A 19 11.58 24.81 62.29
N PHE A 20 12.54 24.35 63.04
CA PHE A 20 12.53 23.18 63.93
C PHE A 20 11.36 23.21 64.94
N LEU A 21 10.78 22.06 65.24
CA LEU A 21 10.57 21.58 66.59
C LEU A 21 10.21 20.08 66.62
N SER A 22 10.93 19.40 67.50
CA SER A 22 10.92 18.01 67.90
C SER A 22 9.59 17.52 68.50
N ARG A 23 9.29 16.23 68.33
CA ARG A 23 8.95 15.32 69.45
C ARG A 23 8.87 13.86 68.97
N GLU A 24 9.66 13.09 69.69
CA GLU A 24 9.66 11.63 69.70
C GLU A 24 8.35 11.03 70.16
N SER A 25 8.27 9.73 69.85
CA SER A 25 7.43 8.69 70.42
C SER A 25 6.19 8.31 69.60
N TYR A 26 6.37 7.21 68.89
CA TYR A 26 5.49 6.03 68.90
C TYR A 26 6.14 4.92 68.09
N MET A 27 7.14 4.22 68.61
CA MET A 27 7.47 2.86 68.18
C MET A 27 6.48 1.91 68.86
N ARG A 28 5.69 1.22 68.03
CA ARG A 28 5.38 -0.21 68.15
C ARG A 28 4.26 -0.60 67.18
N ARG A 29 4.56 -1.72 66.47
CA ARG A 29 3.64 -2.56 65.72
C ARG A 29 3.26 -2.04 64.31
N TRP A 30 4.04 -2.46 63.36
CA TRP A 30 3.57 -2.95 62.05
C TRP A 30 4.76 -3.65 61.32
N HIS A 31 5.17 -4.78 61.89
CA HIS A 31 5.90 -5.79 61.11
C HIS A 31 4.84 -6.80 60.66
N PHE A 32 4.71 -7.04 59.40
CA PHE A 32 3.92 -7.96 58.61
C PHE A 32 2.96 -7.22 57.68
N VAL A 33 3.43 -6.70 56.59
CA VAL A 33 2.84 -6.67 55.23
C VAL A 33 3.83 -5.94 54.28
N VAL A 34 5.02 -6.48 54.06
CA VAL A 34 5.91 -6.07 52.97
C VAL A 34 6.58 -7.35 52.43
N ALA A 35 5.79 -8.33 52.13
CA ALA A 35 6.24 -9.54 51.44
C ALA A 35 5.16 -10.01 50.44
N GLY A 36 4.67 -9.10 49.58
CA GLY A 36 3.60 -9.46 48.66
C GLY A 36 3.47 -8.57 47.42
N PHE A 37 4.45 -7.71 47.10
CA PHE A 37 4.31 -6.82 45.94
C PHE A 37 5.63 -6.64 45.17
N VAL A 38 6.41 -7.70 44.99
CA VAL A 38 7.57 -7.72 44.07
C VAL A 38 7.51 -8.96 43.17
N LEU A 39 6.34 -9.23 42.59
CA LEU A 39 6.18 -10.25 41.56
C LEU A 39 5.11 -9.82 40.58
N ALA A 40 5.30 -8.72 39.88
CA ALA A 40 4.49 -8.38 38.70
C ALA A 40 5.11 -7.27 37.84
N PHE A 41 6.44 -7.24 37.65
CA PHE A 41 7.06 -6.44 36.60
C PHE A 41 8.15 -7.23 35.89
N GLY A 42 7.84 -8.46 35.57
CA GLY A 42 8.53 -9.26 34.60
C GLY A 42 7.55 -9.59 33.46
N ALA A 43 6.83 -8.60 32.92
CA ALA A 43 6.22 -8.76 31.62
C ALA A 43 7.37 -8.78 30.62
N GLY A 44 7.95 -9.96 30.44
CA GLY A 44 8.86 -10.23 29.35
C GLY A 44 8.23 -9.71 28.06
N LEU A 45 9.02 -9.07 27.25
CA LEU A 45 8.77 -8.76 25.85
C LEU A 45 8.41 -10.08 25.15
N THR A 46 7.16 -10.52 25.26
CA THR A 46 6.68 -11.69 24.54
C THR A 46 6.55 -11.25 23.10
N ALA A 47 7.40 -11.82 22.24
CA ALA A 47 7.15 -11.85 20.81
C ALA A 47 5.66 -12.17 20.61
N GLN A 48 5.03 -11.59 19.58
CA GLN A 48 3.60 -11.75 19.27
C GLN A 48 3.30 -13.21 18.88
N ASN A 49 3.24 -14.10 19.86
CA ASN A 49 3.15 -15.56 19.67
C ASN A 49 1.73 -16.02 19.30
N LYS A 50 0.76 -15.12 19.28
CA LYS A 50 -0.62 -15.42 18.90
C LYS A 50 -1.14 -14.36 17.93
N ALA A 51 -1.92 -14.81 16.96
CA ALA A 51 -2.66 -13.90 16.11
C ALA A 51 -3.73 -13.14 16.91
N GLU A 52 -3.94 -11.87 16.56
CA GLU A 52 -4.99 -11.03 17.14
C GLU A 52 -5.99 -10.69 16.02
N SER A 53 -7.29 -10.70 16.34
CA SER A 53 -8.31 -10.35 15.34
C SER A 53 -9.57 -9.79 15.98
N ARG A 54 -10.30 -9.00 15.19
CA ARG A 54 -11.66 -8.56 15.45
C ARG A 54 -12.44 -8.63 14.15
N ASP A 55 -13.59 -9.28 14.15
CA ASP A 55 -14.45 -9.48 12.98
C ASP A 55 -13.73 -10.04 11.74
N MET A 56 -12.65 -10.79 11.96
CA MET A 56 -11.90 -11.55 10.94
C MET A 56 -11.52 -12.93 11.44
N ALA A 57 -11.51 -13.89 10.53
CA ALA A 57 -11.09 -15.27 10.80
C ALA A 57 -9.99 -15.71 9.84
N LEU A 58 -8.94 -16.33 10.37
CA LEU A 58 -7.92 -17.01 9.57
C LEU A 58 -8.52 -18.31 8.96
N LEU A 59 -8.41 -18.45 7.65
CA LEU A 59 -8.81 -19.65 6.92
C LEU A 59 -7.64 -20.59 6.72
N ALA A 60 -6.50 -20.06 6.29
CA ALA A 60 -5.28 -20.79 6.05
C ALA A 60 -4.05 -19.88 6.07
N HIS A 61 -2.91 -20.51 6.20
CA HIS A 61 -1.60 -19.90 6.13
C HIS A 61 -0.67 -20.77 5.27
N ASN A 62 0.15 -20.13 4.42
CA ASN A 62 1.25 -20.78 3.71
C ASN A 62 2.53 -19.99 3.98
N ASP A 63 3.56 -20.65 4.50
CA ASP A 63 4.80 -20.00 4.93
C ASP A 63 5.67 -19.47 3.77
N LEU A 64 5.32 -19.77 2.51
CA LEU A 64 6.08 -19.40 1.32
C LEU A 64 7.58 -19.74 1.44
N GLN A 65 7.91 -20.77 2.18
CA GLN A 65 9.28 -21.21 2.54
C GLN A 65 10.11 -20.10 3.22
N ALA A 66 9.49 -19.24 4.00
CA ALA A 66 10.10 -18.06 4.62
C ALA A 66 10.70 -17.05 3.60
N ARG A 67 10.15 -16.98 2.40
CA ARG A 67 10.50 -15.93 1.43
C ARG A 67 9.84 -14.63 1.85
N SER A 68 10.61 -13.53 1.83
CA SER A 68 10.10 -12.18 2.13
C SER A 68 9.04 -11.78 1.10
N ALA A 69 7.75 -11.92 1.43
CA ALA A 69 6.66 -11.69 0.49
C ALA A 69 6.34 -10.19 0.36
N TYR A 70 6.02 -9.78 -0.88
CA TYR A 70 5.66 -8.40 -1.17
C TYR A 70 4.19 -8.27 -1.57
N MET A 71 3.82 -8.62 -2.80
CA MET A 71 2.49 -8.37 -3.35
C MET A 71 1.82 -9.67 -3.79
N PRO A 72 0.64 -10.03 -3.23
CA PRO A 72 -0.20 -11.09 -3.76
C PRO A 72 -1.09 -10.53 -4.88
N THR A 73 -1.28 -11.30 -5.95
CA THR A 73 -2.26 -11.05 -7.01
C THR A 73 -3.07 -12.29 -7.23
N ILE A 74 -4.40 -12.19 -7.15
CA ILE A 74 -5.30 -13.32 -7.29
C ILE A 74 -5.97 -13.27 -8.65
N HIS A 75 -5.84 -14.33 -9.43
CA HIS A 75 -6.44 -14.40 -10.76
C HIS A 75 -7.27 -15.67 -10.93
N ARG A 76 -8.47 -15.53 -11.48
CA ARG A 76 -9.34 -16.66 -11.82
C ARG A 76 -8.98 -17.21 -13.19
N GLN A 77 -8.62 -18.50 -13.25
CA GLN A 77 -8.27 -19.24 -14.47
C GLN A 77 -9.24 -20.42 -14.63
N GLY A 78 -10.30 -20.23 -15.41
CA GLY A 78 -11.42 -21.20 -15.48
C GLY A 78 -12.10 -21.33 -14.12
N ASP A 79 -12.09 -22.52 -13.56
CA ASP A 79 -12.68 -22.82 -12.24
C ASP A 79 -11.66 -22.69 -11.09
N ARG A 80 -10.41 -22.38 -11.41
CA ARG A 80 -9.34 -22.25 -10.41
C ARG A 80 -9.08 -20.78 -10.07
N TYR A 81 -8.71 -20.56 -8.81
CA TYR A 81 -8.16 -19.30 -8.32
C TYR A 81 -6.69 -19.49 -8.00
N ILE A 82 -5.85 -18.71 -8.67
CA ILE A 82 -4.39 -18.81 -8.56
C ILE A 82 -3.87 -17.52 -7.91
N ALA A 83 -3.07 -17.69 -6.86
CA ALA A 83 -2.33 -16.61 -6.23
C ALA A 83 -0.90 -16.56 -6.78
N TYR A 84 -0.49 -15.40 -7.26
CA TYR A 84 0.87 -15.06 -7.67
C TYR A 84 1.43 -14.13 -6.61
N VAL A 85 2.45 -14.57 -5.88
CA VAL A 85 3.03 -13.78 -4.78
C VAL A 85 4.45 -13.38 -5.14
N GLY A 86 4.66 -12.08 -5.31
CA GLY A 86 5.99 -11.51 -5.53
C GLY A 86 6.81 -11.46 -4.24
N HIS A 87 8.13 -11.51 -4.37
CA HIS A 87 9.06 -11.53 -3.24
C HIS A 87 10.19 -10.51 -3.41
N HIS A 88 10.65 -9.95 -2.26
CA HIS A 88 11.93 -9.26 -2.19
C HIS A 88 13.10 -10.24 -2.41
N GLY A 89 14.27 -9.70 -2.69
CA GLY A 89 15.49 -10.46 -2.87
C GLY A 89 15.88 -11.34 -1.68
N GLY A 90 16.75 -12.28 -1.94
CA GLY A 90 17.14 -13.37 -1.07
C GLY A 90 17.05 -14.71 -1.79
N GLN A 91 17.30 -15.80 -1.08
CA GLN A 91 17.18 -17.14 -1.64
C GLN A 91 16.70 -18.14 -0.59
N MET A 92 15.89 -19.09 -1.01
CA MET A 92 15.34 -20.14 -0.13
C MET A 92 15.28 -21.49 -0.86
N MET A 93 15.25 -22.56 -0.05
CA MET A 93 15.03 -23.91 -0.57
C MET A 93 13.64 -24.00 -1.21
N ASN A 94 13.58 -24.46 -2.47
CA ASN A 94 12.32 -24.79 -3.11
C ASN A 94 12.00 -26.28 -2.86
N PRO A 95 10.91 -26.60 -2.14
CA PRO A 95 10.58 -27.99 -1.81
C PRO A 95 10.20 -28.85 -3.03
N LEU A 96 9.80 -28.22 -4.15
CA LEU A 96 9.45 -28.96 -5.37
C LEU A 96 10.69 -29.44 -6.15
N THR A 97 11.80 -28.70 -6.05
CA THR A 97 13.04 -28.98 -6.81
C THR A 97 14.17 -29.51 -5.92
N GLY A 98 14.08 -29.33 -4.60
CA GLY A 98 15.16 -29.62 -3.66
C GLY A 98 16.39 -28.71 -3.83
N ARG A 99 16.25 -27.53 -4.45
CA ARG A 99 17.34 -26.60 -4.72
C ARG A 99 17.15 -25.27 -4.02
N MET A 100 18.26 -24.61 -3.69
CA MET A 100 18.28 -23.20 -3.32
C MET A 100 17.97 -22.37 -4.57
N GLU A 101 16.98 -21.51 -4.50
CA GLU A 101 16.54 -20.66 -5.61
C GLU A 101 16.42 -19.21 -5.14
N PRO A 102 16.86 -18.23 -5.98
CA PRO A 102 16.57 -16.81 -5.71
C PRO A 102 15.08 -16.60 -5.51
N ASN A 103 14.72 -15.70 -4.61
CA ASN A 103 13.34 -15.28 -4.44
C ASN A 103 12.81 -14.70 -5.76
N GLY A 104 11.52 -14.89 -6.01
CA GLY A 104 10.92 -14.48 -7.28
C GLY A 104 9.41 -14.38 -7.15
N THR A 105 8.67 -15.25 -7.85
CA THR A 105 7.21 -15.30 -7.80
C THR A 105 6.76 -16.70 -7.40
N SER A 106 6.12 -16.83 -6.25
CA SER A 106 5.45 -18.08 -5.82
C SER A 106 4.07 -18.17 -6.43
N ILE A 107 3.68 -19.36 -6.89
CA ILE A 107 2.38 -19.64 -7.50
C ILE A 107 1.66 -20.68 -6.64
N LEU A 108 0.44 -20.33 -6.19
CA LEU A 108 -0.38 -21.18 -5.35
C LEU A 108 -1.79 -21.34 -5.94
N ASP A 109 -2.33 -22.55 -5.84
CA ASP A 109 -3.76 -22.80 -6.02
C ASP A 109 -4.49 -22.44 -4.73
N VAL A 110 -5.36 -21.45 -4.79
CA VAL A 110 -6.19 -20.97 -3.68
C VAL A 110 -7.68 -21.14 -3.97
N THR A 111 -8.01 -22.06 -4.89
CA THR A 111 -9.40 -22.41 -5.22
C THR A 111 -10.16 -22.82 -3.97
N ASN A 112 -9.54 -23.68 -3.13
CA ASN A 112 -9.97 -23.86 -1.76
C ASN A 112 -9.12 -22.96 -0.83
N PRO A 113 -9.65 -21.83 -0.34
CA PRO A 113 -8.87 -20.88 0.47
C PRO A 113 -8.46 -21.46 1.84
N ARG A 114 -9.07 -22.57 2.27
CA ARG A 114 -8.72 -23.28 3.51
C ARG A 114 -7.58 -24.29 3.34
N SER A 115 -7.15 -24.53 2.09
CA SER A 115 -6.08 -25.49 1.78
C SER A 115 -5.30 -25.00 0.56
N PRO A 116 -4.55 -23.87 0.68
CA PRO A 116 -3.73 -23.34 -0.41
C PRO A 116 -2.64 -24.35 -0.76
N ARG A 117 -2.49 -24.63 -2.06
CA ARG A 117 -1.53 -25.59 -2.56
C ARG A 117 -0.42 -24.89 -3.35
N TYR A 118 0.82 -25.04 -2.92
CA TYR A 118 1.99 -24.52 -3.62
C TYR A 118 2.19 -25.29 -4.93
N LEU A 119 2.27 -24.55 -6.06
CA LEU A 119 2.32 -25.14 -7.40
C LEU A 119 3.68 -25.02 -8.05
N PHE A 120 4.29 -23.84 -7.95
CA PHE A 120 5.53 -23.51 -8.63
C PHE A 120 6.21 -22.28 -8.00
N HIS A 121 7.50 -22.12 -8.30
CA HIS A 121 8.25 -20.90 -8.03
C HIS A 121 8.99 -20.48 -9.30
N ILE A 122 8.76 -19.25 -9.74
CA ILE A 122 9.54 -18.66 -10.83
C ILE A 122 10.67 -17.87 -10.17
N PRO A 123 11.94 -18.31 -10.27
CA PRO A 123 13.05 -17.56 -9.68
C PRO A 123 13.14 -16.13 -10.22
N GLY A 124 13.52 -15.20 -9.36
CA GLY A 124 13.78 -13.81 -9.68
C GLY A 124 15.27 -13.50 -9.73
N ASP A 125 15.60 -12.23 -9.58
CA ASP A 125 16.99 -11.77 -9.48
C ASP A 125 17.65 -12.23 -8.17
N ALA A 126 18.92 -12.58 -8.23
CA ALA A 126 19.68 -13.09 -7.08
C ALA A 126 20.10 -12.03 -6.05
N GLY A 127 19.74 -10.75 -6.28
CA GLY A 127 20.01 -9.65 -5.36
C GLY A 127 19.32 -9.81 -4.01
N GLN A 128 19.61 -8.90 -3.08
CA GLN A 128 19.04 -8.87 -1.74
C GLN A 128 18.05 -7.71 -1.57
N GLY A 129 17.09 -7.87 -0.65
CA GLY A 129 16.15 -6.81 -0.27
C GLY A 129 15.35 -6.24 -1.46
N GLU A 130 15.22 -4.93 -1.52
CA GLU A 130 14.45 -4.25 -2.58
C GLU A 130 15.08 -4.40 -3.98
N GLY A 131 16.38 -4.58 -4.09
CA GLY A 131 17.10 -4.70 -5.37
C GLY A 131 17.04 -6.07 -6.03
N GLY A 132 16.53 -7.10 -5.33
CA GLY A 132 16.47 -8.47 -5.83
C GLY A 132 15.06 -9.02 -5.94
N GLY A 133 14.96 -10.31 -6.28
CA GLY A 133 13.69 -11.04 -6.34
C GLY A 133 12.82 -10.68 -7.54
N ALA A 134 11.51 -10.64 -7.32
CA ALA A 134 10.48 -10.19 -8.26
C ALA A 134 9.26 -9.72 -7.44
N GLN A 135 9.25 -8.47 -7.03
CA GLN A 135 8.34 -7.97 -5.99
C GLN A 135 6.89 -7.89 -6.44
N MET A 136 6.64 -7.44 -7.66
CA MET A 136 5.27 -7.25 -8.15
C MET A 136 4.86 -8.34 -9.14
N ALA A 137 3.56 -8.57 -9.20
CA ALA A 137 2.89 -9.43 -10.17
C ALA A 137 1.59 -8.77 -10.61
N ALA A 138 1.36 -8.71 -11.92
CA ALA A 138 0.07 -8.34 -12.51
C ALA A 138 -0.31 -9.40 -13.54
N VAL A 139 -1.58 -9.84 -13.55
CA VAL A 139 -2.01 -10.96 -14.39
C VAL A 139 -3.17 -10.55 -15.28
N CYS A 140 -3.05 -10.81 -16.58
CA CYS A 140 -4.11 -10.58 -17.55
C CYS A 140 -4.45 -11.86 -18.32
N SER A 141 -5.74 -12.10 -18.51
CA SER A 141 -6.20 -13.11 -19.46
C SER A 141 -5.95 -12.65 -20.90
N GLY A 142 -5.44 -13.51 -21.76
CA GLY A 142 -5.36 -13.24 -23.19
C GLY A 142 -6.71 -13.00 -23.84
N ALA A 143 -7.80 -13.50 -23.23
CA ALA A 143 -9.15 -13.21 -23.69
C ALA A 143 -9.54 -11.73 -23.56
N THR A 144 -8.91 -10.99 -22.63
CA THR A 144 -9.14 -9.55 -22.41
C THR A 144 -8.14 -8.67 -23.16
N LEU A 145 -6.92 -9.13 -23.36
CA LEU A 145 -5.87 -8.39 -24.08
C LEU A 145 -6.20 -8.30 -25.58
N PRO A 146 -6.11 -7.11 -26.22
CA PRO A 146 -6.61 -6.91 -27.59
C PRO A 146 -5.94 -7.73 -28.69
N LYS A 147 -4.64 -8.03 -28.54
CA LYS A 147 -3.83 -8.67 -29.60
C LYS A 147 -3.12 -9.95 -29.11
N ALA A 148 -3.54 -10.48 -27.96
CA ALA A 148 -2.94 -11.67 -27.36
C ALA A 148 -3.60 -12.97 -27.85
N ASP A 149 -2.92 -14.10 -27.62
CA ASP A 149 -3.55 -15.42 -27.73
C ASP A 149 -4.65 -15.53 -26.64
N ARG A 150 -5.89 -15.64 -27.10
CA ARG A 150 -7.08 -15.62 -26.22
C ARG A 150 -7.17 -16.83 -25.28
N THR A 151 -6.43 -17.88 -25.55
CA THR A 151 -6.41 -19.12 -24.74
C THR A 151 -5.41 -19.05 -23.58
N LYS A 152 -4.54 -18.03 -23.57
CA LYS A 152 -3.45 -17.89 -22.62
C LYS A 152 -3.75 -16.96 -21.46
N VAL A 153 -2.97 -17.11 -20.39
CA VAL A 153 -2.89 -16.20 -19.26
C VAL A 153 -1.47 -15.71 -19.11
N TYR A 154 -1.31 -14.41 -18.93
CA TYR A 154 -0.01 -13.76 -18.89
C TYR A 154 0.24 -13.08 -17.55
N LEU A 155 1.46 -13.26 -17.05
CA LEU A 155 1.98 -12.62 -15.85
C LEU A 155 3.03 -11.58 -16.25
N LEU A 156 2.80 -10.32 -15.93
CA LEU A 156 3.81 -9.26 -15.93
C LEU A 156 4.44 -9.19 -14.53
N ARG A 157 5.77 -9.18 -14.45
CA ARG A 157 6.50 -9.03 -13.18
C ARG A 157 7.74 -8.17 -13.32
N SER A 158 8.21 -7.61 -12.23
CA SER A 158 9.58 -7.09 -12.12
C SER A 158 10.59 -8.24 -12.05
N PHE A 159 11.85 -7.98 -12.46
CA PHE A 159 12.98 -8.89 -12.29
C PHE A 159 14.11 -8.12 -11.59
N GLY A 160 14.23 -8.32 -10.28
CA GLY A 160 15.07 -7.49 -9.41
C GLY A 160 14.77 -6.02 -9.56
N GLY A 161 15.80 -5.20 -9.57
CA GLY A 161 15.71 -3.76 -9.89
C GLY A 161 15.95 -3.46 -11.37
N SER A 162 16.14 -4.46 -12.25
CA SER A 162 16.81 -4.28 -13.54
C SER A 162 15.94 -4.47 -14.78
N ALA A 163 14.79 -5.16 -14.68
CA ALA A 163 13.97 -5.48 -15.86
C ALA A 163 12.50 -5.73 -15.51
N HIS A 164 11.66 -5.74 -16.56
CA HIS A 164 10.29 -6.26 -16.52
C HIS A 164 10.15 -7.40 -17.52
N GLU A 165 9.45 -8.46 -17.09
CA GLU A 165 9.26 -9.68 -17.88
C GLU A 165 7.78 -10.04 -18.00
N ILE A 166 7.40 -10.70 -19.12
CA ILE A 166 6.09 -11.33 -19.28
C ILE A 166 6.28 -12.85 -19.37
N TRP A 167 5.46 -13.57 -18.63
CA TRP A 167 5.42 -15.02 -18.55
C TRP A 167 4.05 -15.56 -18.99
N ASP A 168 4.04 -16.67 -19.70
CA ASP A 168 2.86 -17.50 -19.93
C ASP A 168 2.64 -18.37 -18.68
N VAL A 169 1.53 -18.17 -18.02
CA VAL A 169 1.12 -18.87 -16.79
C VAL A 169 -0.21 -19.61 -16.98
N THR A 170 -0.56 -19.92 -18.23
CA THR A 170 -1.77 -20.68 -18.58
C THR A 170 -1.84 -22.01 -17.82
N THR A 171 -0.70 -22.66 -17.68
CA THR A 171 -0.51 -23.81 -16.81
C THR A 171 0.33 -23.37 -15.62
N PRO A 172 -0.27 -23.02 -14.46
CA PRO A 172 0.45 -22.44 -13.32
C PRO A 172 1.59 -23.32 -12.79
N GLU A 173 1.49 -24.64 -13.00
CA GLU A 173 2.51 -25.62 -12.63
C GLU A 173 3.69 -25.68 -13.60
N LYS A 174 3.61 -24.99 -14.76
CA LYS A 174 4.63 -25.02 -15.80
C LYS A 174 4.71 -23.67 -16.52
N PRO A 175 5.05 -22.58 -15.82
CA PRO A 175 5.19 -21.27 -16.44
C PRO A 175 6.37 -21.22 -17.42
N SER A 176 6.26 -20.37 -18.45
CA SER A 176 7.34 -20.13 -19.40
C SER A 176 7.46 -18.64 -19.75
N ARG A 177 8.70 -18.14 -19.84
CA ARG A 177 8.92 -16.74 -20.18
C ARG A 177 8.58 -16.46 -21.65
N VAL A 178 7.71 -15.47 -21.86
CA VAL A 178 7.32 -15.00 -23.21
C VAL A 178 8.34 -14.00 -23.72
N THR A 179 8.63 -12.96 -22.92
CA THR A 179 9.56 -11.90 -23.33
C THR A 179 10.12 -11.14 -22.12
N VAL A 180 11.22 -10.43 -22.35
CA VAL A 180 11.69 -9.33 -21.52
C VAL A 180 11.17 -8.04 -22.15
N VAL A 181 10.30 -7.31 -21.46
CA VAL A 181 9.70 -6.07 -21.97
C VAL A 181 10.77 -4.99 -22.12
N VAL A 182 11.56 -4.81 -21.08
CA VAL A 182 12.65 -3.85 -21.00
C VAL A 182 13.66 -4.29 -19.94
N SER A 183 14.92 -3.97 -20.14
CA SER A 183 16.04 -4.25 -19.22
C SER A 183 17.01 -3.07 -19.18
N GLY A 184 18.07 -3.18 -18.36
CA GLY A 184 19.02 -2.08 -18.13
C GLY A 184 18.46 -0.96 -17.26
N LEU A 185 17.43 -1.27 -16.51
CA LEU A 185 16.75 -0.37 -15.57
C LEU A 185 17.43 -0.40 -14.20
N ARG A 186 16.93 0.43 -13.31
CA ARG A 186 17.21 0.38 -11.87
C ARG A 186 15.90 0.49 -11.10
N ASP A 187 15.88 -0.10 -9.92
CA ASP A 187 14.81 0.03 -8.94
C ASP A 187 13.39 -0.20 -9.50
N THR A 188 13.20 -1.27 -10.32
CA THR A 188 11.87 -1.64 -10.80
C THR A 188 10.95 -1.98 -9.63
N HIS A 189 9.68 -1.54 -9.72
CA HIS A 189 8.77 -1.65 -8.58
C HIS A 189 7.34 -1.91 -9.01
N LYS A 190 6.36 -1.41 -8.26
CA LYS A 190 4.94 -1.69 -8.40
C LYS A 190 4.32 -1.10 -9.67
N SER A 191 4.23 -1.89 -10.72
CA SER A 191 3.67 -1.53 -12.03
C SER A 191 2.17 -1.83 -12.13
N PHE A 192 1.49 -1.21 -13.07
CA PHE A 192 0.07 -1.44 -13.35
C PHE A 192 -0.12 -1.89 -14.80
N TRP A 193 -1.01 -2.85 -15.04
CA TRP A 193 -1.34 -3.35 -16.38
C TRP A 193 -2.86 -3.30 -16.62
N GLU A 194 -3.29 -2.50 -17.58
CA GLU A 194 -4.68 -2.48 -18.06
C GLU A 194 -4.93 -3.70 -18.93
N CYS A 195 -5.69 -4.67 -18.45
CA CYS A 195 -5.94 -5.89 -19.20
C CYS A 195 -6.85 -5.72 -20.43
N ASP A 196 -7.69 -4.69 -20.44
CA ASP A 196 -8.63 -4.42 -21.54
C ASP A 196 -7.99 -3.66 -22.71
N THR A 197 -6.95 -2.90 -22.48
CA THR A 197 -6.23 -2.15 -23.51
C THR A 197 -4.83 -2.68 -23.79
N GLY A 198 -4.23 -3.36 -22.83
CA GLY A 198 -2.86 -3.81 -22.86
C GLY A 198 -1.85 -2.75 -22.43
N ILE A 199 -2.25 -1.55 -22.01
CA ILE A 199 -1.32 -0.52 -21.57
C ILE A 199 -0.66 -0.90 -20.24
N GLY A 200 0.65 -0.96 -20.23
CA GLY A 200 1.49 -1.19 -19.05
C GLY A 200 2.17 0.09 -18.58
N TYR A 201 2.00 0.43 -17.31
CA TYR A 201 2.69 1.52 -16.62
C TYR A 201 3.77 0.90 -15.74
N LEU A 202 5.01 0.84 -16.25
CA LEU A 202 6.12 0.12 -15.63
C LEU A 202 6.92 1.07 -14.73
N VAL A 203 6.80 0.89 -13.42
CA VAL A 203 7.57 1.67 -12.44
C VAL A 203 9.01 1.21 -12.42
N SER A 204 9.93 2.12 -12.71
CA SER A 204 11.36 1.84 -12.78
C SER A 204 12.19 3.11 -12.89
N GLY A 205 13.46 3.05 -12.51
CA GLY A 205 14.45 4.06 -12.82
C GLY A 205 15.07 3.81 -14.19
N ASP A 206 15.21 4.88 -14.95
CA ASP A 206 16.01 4.90 -16.17
C ASP A 206 17.34 5.61 -15.88
N PRO A 207 18.51 5.09 -16.30
CA PRO A 207 19.80 5.75 -16.06
C PRO A 207 19.90 7.18 -16.56
N ALA A 208 19.11 7.57 -17.57
CA ALA A 208 19.07 8.94 -18.09
C ALA A 208 18.22 9.88 -17.22
N TRP A 209 17.32 9.36 -16.38
CA TRP A 209 16.46 10.15 -15.50
C TRP A 209 17.14 10.45 -14.15
N ARG A 210 16.73 11.54 -13.50
CA ARG A 210 17.30 11.98 -12.23
C ARG A 210 16.70 11.26 -11.02
N ALA A 211 15.44 10.83 -11.13
CA ALA A 211 14.74 10.06 -10.09
C ALA A 211 15.17 8.59 -10.11
N GLU A 212 15.07 7.92 -8.97
CA GLU A 212 15.27 6.46 -8.86
C GLU A 212 14.09 5.70 -9.47
N ARG A 213 12.86 6.27 -9.42
CA ARG A 213 11.65 5.68 -10.01
C ARG A 213 10.81 6.74 -10.74
N MET A 214 10.46 6.42 -11.97
CA MET A 214 9.47 7.09 -12.82
C MET A 214 8.63 6.00 -13.50
N THR A 215 7.86 6.27 -14.54
CA THR A 215 7.16 5.22 -15.28
C THR A 215 7.58 5.18 -16.74
N LYS A 216 7.81 3.97 -17.24
CA LYS A 216 7.92 3.66 -18.67
C LYS A 216 6.59 3.08 -19.13
N ILE A 217 5.98 3.66 -20.14
CA ILE A 217 4.66 3.25 -20.63
C ILE A 217 4.84 2.44 -21.92
N TYR A 218 4.20 1.26 -21.95
CA TYR A 218 4.26 0.33 -23.05
C TYR A 218 2.86 -0.11 -23.50
N ASP A 219 2.68 -0.35 -24.80
CA ASP A 219 1.60 -1.19 -25.33
C ASP A 219 2.03 -2.65 -25.21
N LEU A 220 1.42 -3.38 -24.29
CA LEU A 220 1.57 -4.81 -24.03
C LEU A 220 0.33 -5.58 -24.50
N SER A 221 -0.47 -5.02 -25.42
CA SER A 221 -1.66 -5.68 -25.99
C SER A 221 -1.31 -7.00 -26.68
N ASN A 222 -0.10 -7.09 -27.26
CA ASN A 222 0.56 -8.32 -27.64
C ASN A 222 1.74 -8.60 -26.69
N PRO A 223 1.59 -9.50 -25.71
CA PRO A 223 2.64 -9.78 -24.72
C PRO A 223 3.98 -10.27 -25.29
N ALA A 224 3.97 -10.84 -26.50
CA ALA A 224 5.17 -11.29 -27.17
C ALA A 224 5.93 -10.18 -27.92
N SER A 225 5.29 -9.02 -28.11
CA SER A 225 5.85 -7.91 -28.89
C SER A 225 5.53 -6.56 -28.24
N PRO A 226 6.14 -6.25 -27.07
CA PRO A 226 5.95 -4.98 -26.38
C PRO A 226 6.36 -3.78 -27.24
N VAL A 227 5.57 -2.70 -27.20
CA VAL A 227 5.86 -1.46 -27.93
C VAL A 227 5.98 -0.31 -26.94
N PHE A 228 7.14 0.35 -26.91
CA PHE A 228 7.37 1.53 -26.08
C PHE A 228 6.51 2.70 -26.55
N ILE A 229 5.86 3.39 -25.60
CA ILE A 229 5.04 4.57 -25.86
C ILE A 229 5.78 5.84 -25.43
N ARG A 230 6.16 5.93 -24.14
CA ARG A 230 6.89 7.08 -23.59
C ARG A 230 7.39 6.81 -22.17
N ASP A 231 8.30 7.67 -21.73
CA ASP A 231 8.63 7.88 -20.34
C ASP A 231 7.77 9.01 -19.74
N TYR A 232 7.43 8.89 -18.45
CA TYR A 232 6.66 9.88 -17.73
C TYR A 232 7.08 9.94 -16.25
N GLY A 233 7.12 11.16 -15.69
CA GLY A 233 7.41 11.41 -14.28
C GLY A 233 7.00 12.82 -13.88
N VAL A 234 7.18 13.15 -12.61
CA VAL A 234 6.96 14.52 -12.11
C VAL A 234 8.01 15.46 -12.72
N PHE A 235 7.57 16.65 -13.10
CA PHE A 235 8.50 17.69 -13.53
C PHE A 235 9.63 17.89 -12.50
N GLY A 236 10.87 17.93 -12.99
CA GLY A 236 12.08 17.94 -12.16
C GLY A 236 12.82 16.60 -12.11
N GLN A 237 12.16 15.48 -12.45
CA GLN A 237 12.77 14.15 -12.52
C GLN A 237 13.43 13.87 -13.87
N GLN A 238 13.06 14.58 -14.94
CA GLN A 238 13.51 14.32 -16.31
C GLN A 238 14.97 14.73 -16.54
N PRO A 239 15.62 14.16 -17.58
CA PRO A 239 16.96 14.57 -18.01
C PRO A 239 17.05 16.08 -18.26
N GLY A 240 18.19 16.68 -17.91
CA GLY A 240 18.46 18.11 -18.14
C GLY A 240 17.75 19.08 -17.19
N SER A 241 16.86 18.61 -16.32
CA SER A 241 16.27 19.44 -15.28
C SER A 241 17.30 19.84 -14.21
N THR A 242 17.09 20.99 -13.59
CA THR A 242 17.94 21.55 -12.52
C THR A 242 17.17 21.66 -11.20
N GLY A 243 17.86 21.89 -10.09
CA GLY A 243 17.26 22.02 -8.76
C GLY A 243 17.02 20.68 -8.05
N PRO A 244 16.25 20.67 -6.95
CA PRO A 244 15.93 19.46 -6.21
C PRO A 244 15.20 18.44 -7.08
N VAL A 245 15.52 17.15 -6.89
CA VAL A 245 14.80 16.06 -7.55
C VAL A 245 13.52 15.78 -6.75
N PRO A 246 12.33 15.79 -7.38
CA PRO A 246 11.10 15.39 -6.73
C PRO A 246 11.15 13.93 -6.27
N THR A 247 10.27 13.59 -5.32
CA THR A 247 10.18 12.22 -4.77
C THR A 247 9.80 11.19 -5.83
N ASP A 248 10.22 9.95 -5.61
CA ASP A 248 10.11 8.85 -6.56
C ASP A 248 8.69 8.30 -6.69
N LEU A 249 8.34 7.81 -7.86
CA LEU A 249 7.07 7.12 -8.09
C LEU A 249 7.03 5.82 -7.29
N HIS A 250 5.90 5.57 -6.61
CA HIS A 250 5.68 4.28 -5.96
C HIS A 250 4.76 3.36 -6.79
N GLY A 251 3.59 3.85 -7.20
CA GLY A 251 2.72 3.06 -8.06
C GLY A 251 1.60 3.88 -8.72
N PRO A 252 1.25 3.56 -9.97
CA PRO A 252 0.09 4.09 -10.66
C PRO A 252 -1.14 3.21 -10.47
N ILE A 253 -2.34 3.81 -10.57
CA ILE A 253 -3.61 3.11 -10.77
C ILE A 253 -4.33 3.79 -11.93
N SER A 254 -4.66 3.03 -12.98
CA SER A 254 -5.39 3.53 -14.12
C SER A 254 -6.86 3.08 -14.11
N LEU A 255 -7.74 3.96 -14.52
CA LEU A 255 -9.16 3.66 -14.75
C LEU A 255 -9.44 3.23 -16.20
N GLY A 256 -8.40 3.06 -17.02
CA GLY A 256 -8.54 2.75 -18.43
C GLY A 256 -9.26 3.84 -19.24
N PRO A 257 -9.70 3.52 -20.46
CA PRO A 257 -10.28 4.52 -21.37
C PRO A 257 -11.63 5.07 -20.86
N LYS A 258 -12.44 4.27 -20.15
CA LYS A 258 -13.74 4.72 -19.63
C LYS A 258 -13.59 5.80 -18.55
N GLY A 259 -12.64 5.64 -17.66
CA GLY A 259 -12.35 6.60 -16.62
C GLY A 259 -11.47 7.75 -17.11
N ASN A 260 -10.65 7.53 -18.12
CA ASN A 260 -9.68 8.46 -18.69
C ASN A 260 -8.80 9.16 -17.65
N ARG A 261 -8.45 8.44 -16.57
CA ARG A 261 -7.60 8.93 -15.47
C ARG A 261 -6.55 7.91 -15.10
N VAL A 262 -5.38 8.43 -14.77
CA VAL A 262 -4.31 7.68 -14.10
C VAL A 262 -3.93 8.46 -12.84
N TYR A 263 -3.89 7.77 -11.71
CA TYR A 263 -3.48 8.30 -10.42
C TYR A 263 -2.06 7.81 -10.12
N PHE A 264 -1.11 8.73 -9.99
CA PHE A 264 0.26 8.41 -9.66
C PHE A 264 0.55 8.80 -8.22
N ALA A 265 1.00 7.85 -7.41
CA ALA A 265 1.37 8.04 -6.02
C ALA A 265 2.89 8.03 -5.89
N HIS A 266 3.46 9.10 -5.34
CA HIS A 266 4.91 9.30 -5.20
C HIS A 266 5.30 9.48 -3.74
N GLY A 267 6.44 8.91 -3.36
CA GLY A 267 7.09 9.08 -2.07
C GLY A 267 6.66 8.07 -1.01
N THR A 268 7.65 7.66 -0.24
CA THR A 268 7.50 6.81 0.94
C THR A 268 8.17 7.51 2.11
N GLY A 269 7.42 7.95 3.13
CA GLY A 269 7.96 8.67 4.29
C GLY A 269 8.65 10.02 4.00
N ARG A 270 8.51 10.57 2.79
CA ARG A 270 9.04 11.88 2.37
C ARG A 270 7.89 12.75 1.87
N ALA A 271 8.19 13.98 1.45
CA ALA A 271 7.20 14.87 0.83
C ALA A 271 6.57 14.18 -0.38
N GLY A 272 5.42 13.56 -0.20
CA GLY A 272 4.72 12.80 -1.22
C GLY A 272 4.00 13.69 -2.21
N ILE A 273 3.78 13.15 -3.40
CA ILE A 273 3.03 13.83 -4.47
C ILE A 273 1.99 12.84 -4.99
N VAL A 274 0.76 13.30 -5.18
CA VAL A 274 -0.26 12.57 -5.92
C VAL A 274 -0.62 13.36 -7.16
N GLN A 275 -0.51 12.74 -8.34
CA GLN A 275 -0.96 13.34 -9.58
C GLN A 275 -2.23 12.67 -10.09
N ILE A 276 -3.21 13.48 -10.50
CA ILE A 276 -4.37 13.09 -11.29
C ILE A 276 -4.06 13.45 -12.73
N VAL A 277 -4.00 12.46 -13.61
CA VAL A 277 -3.52 12.63 -14.98
C VAL A 277 -4.57 12.19 -15.97
N ASP A 278 -4.80 12.98 -17.02
CA ASP A 278 -5.60 12.64 -18.17
C ASP A 278 -4.87 11.55 -18.98
N ARG A 279 -5.47 10.35 -19.01
CA ARG A 279 -4.88 9.17 -19.64
C ARG A 279 -4.69 9.35 -21.15
N GLU A 280 -5.67 9.92 -21.83
CA GLU A 280 -5.61 10.11 -23.29
C GLU A 280 -4.52 11.11 -23.67
N LYS A 281 -4.44 12.24 -22.98
CA LYS A 281 -3.35 13.20 -23.16
C LYS A 281 -2.00 12.59 -22.83
N LEU A 282 -1.91 11.76 -21.81
CA LEU A 282 -0.68 11.05 -21.45
C LEU A 282 -0.23 10.10 -22.57
N LEU A 283 -1.14 9.31 -23.14
CA LEU A 283 -0.80 8.31 -24.13
C LEU A 283 -0.62 8.90 -25.55
N ASN A 284 -1.39 9.91 -25.93
CA ASN A 284 -1.45 10.45 -27.27
C ASN A 284 -0.78 11.83 -27.43
N GLY A 285 -0.46 12.49 -26.32
CA GLY A 285 0.21 13.79 -26.33
C GLY A 285 1.70 13.73 -26.68
N PRO A 286 2.41 14.87 -26.61
CA PRO A 286 3.84 14.96 -26.89
C PRO A 286 4.66 14.02 -26.00
N LYS A 287 5.66 13.33 -26.57
CA LYS A 287 6.39 12.24 -25.88
C LYS A 287 7.70 12.69 -25.25
N GLU A 288 8.35 13.74 -25.79
CA GLU A 288 9.62 14.24 -25.27
C GLU A 288 9.49 14.68 -23.80
N PRO A 289 10.41 14.30 -22.90
CA PRO A 289 10.29 14.60 -21.47
C PRO A 289 10.70 16.05 -21.13
N THR A 290 10.10 17.04 -21.81
CA THR A 290 10.23 18.45 -21.47
C THR A 290 9.28 18.83 -20.35
N GLU A 291 9.53 19.94 -19.64
CA GLU A 291 8.62 20.45 -18.61
C GLU A 291 7.19 20.59 -19.13
N ALA A 292 7.03 21.26 -20.28
CA ALA A 292 5.71 21.50 -20.87
C ALA A 292 4.98 20.18 -21.17
N ASN A 293 5.67 19.18 -21.71
CA ASN A 293 5.09 17.90 -22.09
C ASN A 293 4.80 16.99 -20.88
N LEU A 294 5.56 17.11 -19.79
CA LEU A 294 5.26 16.38 -18.54
C LEU A 294 4.06 16.99 -17.81
N ARG A 295 3.90 18.32 -17.89
CA ARG A 295 2.75 19.02 -17.30
C ARG A 295 1.47 18.91 -18.15
N TYR A 296 1.59 18.68 -19.45
CA TYR A 296 0.47 18.66 -20.40
C TYR A 296 -0.68 17.72 -20.01
N PRO A 297 -0.44 16.46 -19.57
CA PRO A 297 -1.53 15.56 -19.18
C PRO A 297 -2.00 15.74 -17.72
N VAL A 298 -1.34 16.57 -16.90
CA VAL A 298 -1.68 16.73 -15.49
C VAL A 298 -2.96 17.54 -15.35
N ILE A 299 -3.94 16.97 -14.65
CA ILE A 299 -5.20 17.64 -14.28
C ILE A 299 -5.01 18.35 -12.95
N ALA A 300 -4.48 17.64 -11.95
CA ALA A 300 -4.15 18.19 -10.64
C ALA A 300 -2.94 17.49 -10.03
N GLN A 301 -2.27 18.20 -9.14
CA GLN A 301 -1.23 17.67 -8.29
C GLN A 301 -1.51 18.06 -6.84
N ILE A 302 -1.39 17.06 -5.94
CA ILE A 302 -1.53 17.23 -4.50
C ILE A 302 -0.14 17.05 -3.91
N ASP A 303 0.43 18.10 -3.33
CA ASP A 303 1.68 18.03 -2.58
C ASP A 303 1.36 17.74 -1.12
N LEU A 304 1.89 16.64 -0.59
CA LEU A 304 1.70 16.26 0.80
C LEU A 304 2.71 16.99 1.70
N PRO A 305 2.38 17.15 3.00
CA PRO A 305 3.30 17.75 3.96
C PRO A 305 4.66 17.03 3.98
N PRO A 306 5.74 17.71 4.42
CA PRO A 306 7.03 17.06 4.63
C PRO A 306 6.90 15.76 5.44
N GLU A 307 7.69 14.75 5.10
CA GLU A 307 7.72 13.43 5.74
C GLU A 307 6.37 12.67 5.69
N SER A 308 5.50 13.04 4.76
CA SER A 308 4.26 12.32 4.43
C SER A 308 4.35 11.77 3.02
N GLY A 309 4.27 10.45 2.86
CA GLY A 309 4.36 9.80 1.57
C GLY A 309 3.00 9.46 0.96
N ALA A 310 3.01 9.12 -0.33
CA ALA A 310 1.90 8.49 -1.04
C ALA A 310 2.40 7.20 -1.68
N HIS A 311 2.04 6.06 -1.10
CA HIS A 311 2.37 4.73 -1.61
C HIS A 311 1.31 4.22 -2.59
N THR A 312 0.02 4.43 -2.23
CA THR A 312 -1.13 4.01 -3.03
C THR A 312 -2.14 5.14 -3.10
N ALA A 313 -2.76 5.34 -4.25
CA ALA A 313 -3.85 6.29 -4.47
C ALA A 313 -5.02 5.55 -5.14
N LEU A 314 -5.94 5.00 -4.34
CA LEU A 314 -7.07 4.20 -4.82
C LEU A 314 -8.28 5.10 -5.06
N PRO A 315 -8.79 5.22 -6.30
CA PRO A 315 -10.01 5.96 -6.58
C PRO A 315 -11.25 5.22 -6.08
N LEU A 316 -12.14 5.93 -5.42
CA LEU A 316 -13.45 5.50 -4.93
C LEU A 316 -14.51 6.39 -5.60
N LEU A 317 -14.98 5.96 -6.77
CA LEU A 317 -15.87 6.76 -7.61
C LEU A 317 -17.33 6.46 -7.39
N GLY A 318 -18.19 7.47 -7.59
CA GLY A 318 -19.63 7.33 -7.52
C GLY A 318 -20.14 6.94 -6.14
N MET A 319 -19.44 7.33 -5.07
CA MET A 319 -19.83 7.00 -3.69
C MET A 319 -21.16 7.69 -3.33
N PRO A 320 -22.16 6.95 -2.88
CA PRO A 320 -23.44 7.54 -2.49
C PRO A 320 -23.30 8.36 -1.21
N MET A 321 -23.84 9.59 -1.21
CA MET A 321 -23.88 10.52 -0.08
C MET A 321 -25.34 10.77 0.32
N PRO A 322 -26.04 9.82 0.94
CA PRO A 322 -27.48 9.90 1.16
C PRO A 322 -27.92 11.08 2.04
N GLU A 323 -27.06 11.52 2.94
CA GLU A 323 -27.34 12.67 3.81
C GLU A 323 -27.30 13.99 3.05
N PHE A 324 -26.43 14.10 2.05
CA PHE A 324 -26.30 15.27 1.19
C PHE A 324 -27.21 15.19 -0.05
N ALA A 325 -27.74 14.03 -0.37
CA ALA A 325 -28.64 13.82 -1.51
C ALA A 325 -29.94 14.62 -1.39
N LYS A 326 -30.33 15.04 -0.19
CA LYS A 326 -31.52 15.86 0.07
C LYS A 326 -31.28 17.35 -0.18
N GLN A 327 -30.04 17.78 -0.25
CA GLN A 327 -29.70 19.18 -0.54
C GLN A 327 -29.64 19.35 -2.08
N ARG A 328 -30.69 19.89 -2.67
CA ARG A 328 -30.62 20.38 -4.05
C ARG A 328 -29.65 21.56 -4.06
N PRO A 329 -28.62 21.55 -4.96
CA PRO A 329 -27.86 22.76 -5.21
C PRO A 329 -28.83 23.90 -5.55
N PRO A 330 -28.58 25.14 -5.12
CA PRO A 330 -29.37 26.28 -5.58
C PRO A 330 -29.43 26.28 -7.09
N ALA A 331 -30.59 26.61 -7.66
CA ALA A 331 -30.83 26.57 -9.10
C ALA A 331 -29.83 27.40 -9.94
N ASN A 332 -29.04 28.25 -9.29
CA ASN A 332 -28.07 29.18 -9.90
C ASN A 332 -26.61 28.73 -9.72
N HIS A 333 -26.35 27.56 -9.11
CA HIS A 333 -24.99 27.00 -9.11
C HIS A 333 -24.67 26.46 -10.50
N PRO A 334 -23.53 26.83 -11.10
CA PRO A 334 -23.05 26.17 -12.30
C PRO A 334 -23.02 24.66 -12.02
N GLN A 335 -23.73 23.90 -12.83
CA GLN A 335 -23.70 22.44 -12.72
C GLN A 335 -22.23 22.02 -12.90
N PRO A 336 -21.65 21.23 -12.00
CA PRO A 336 -20.34 20.63 -12.24
C PRO A 336 -20.37 19.90 -13.58
N GLY A 337 -19.50 20.22 -14.50
CA GLY A 337 -19.43 19.64 -15.86
C GLY A 337 -19.95 20.52 -17.00
N MET A 338 -20.57 21.67 -16.74
CA MET A 338 -21.00 22.60 -17.78
C MET A 338 -20.06 23.79 -17.94
N GLY A 339 -18.80 23.62 -18.16
CA GLY A 339 -17.92 24.77 -18.32
C GLY A 339 -16.48 24.52 -18.64
N HIS A 340 -16.08 23.32 -18.88
CA HIS A 340 -14.73 23.06 -19.32
C HIS A 340 -14.72 22.52 -20.74
N GLU A 341 -14.29 23.35 -21.68
CA GLU A 341 -14.09 23.04 -23.11
C GLU A 341 -12.98 21.99 -23.35
N HIS A 342 -12.61 21.22 -22.36
CA HIS A 342 -11.63 20.17 -22.46
C HIS A 342 -12.29 18.83 -22.17
N GLY A 343 -13.00 18.30 -23.18
CA GLY A 343 -13.26 16.89 -23.44
C GLY A 343 -13.41 15.93 -22.25
N ASP A 344 -14.07 16.36 -21.16
CA ASP A 344 -14.37 15.48 -20.03
C ASP A 344 -15.42 14.44 -20.46
N THR A 345 -14.94 13.30 -20.94
CA THR A 345 -15.76 12.19 -21.43
C THR A 345 -16.32 11.32 -20.29
N ILE A 346 -16.07 11.67 -19.03
CA ILE A 346 -16.61 10.93 -17.89
C ILE A 346 -18.00 11.48 -17.58
N PRO A 347 -19.06 10.65 -17.66
CA PRO A 347 -20.34 11.02 -17.10
C PRO A 347 -20.20 11.13 -15.58
N ARG A 348 -19.89 12.30 -15.07
CA ARG A 348 -19.89 12.54 -13.64
C ARG A 348 -21.34 12.53 -13.18
N LEU A 349 -21.62 11.70 -12.17
CA LEU A 349 -22.87 11.76 -11.45
C LEU A 349 -22.84 13.03 -10.59
N THR A 350 -23.14 14.17 -11.23
CA THR A 350 -23.00 15.53 -10.66
C THR A 350 -24.18 15.94 -9.78
N THR A 351 -24.97 15.00 -9.32
CA THR A 351 -25.96 15.27 -8.30
C THR A 351 -25.25 15.18 -6.94
N GLY A 352 -25.50 16.08 -6.01
CA GLY A 352 -24.93 16.03 -4.65
C GLY A 352 -25.14 14.70 -3.91
N ALA A 353 -25.86 13.75 -4.52
CA ALA A 353 -26.09 12.40 -4.05
C ALA A 353 -24.90 11.45 -4.22
N HIS A 354 -23.92 11.77 -5.09
CA HIS A 354 -22.73 10.95 -5.35
C HIS A 354 -21.51 11.85 -5.47
N ARG A 355 -20.41 11.39 -4.90
CA ARG A 355 -19.12 12.07 -4.96
C ARG A 355 -18.00 11.10 -5.26
N ASP A 356 -16.92 11.62 -5.79
CA ASP A 356 -15.72 10.85 -6.11
C ASP A 356 -14.63 11.16 -5.09
N PHE A 357 -13.95 10.12 -4.60
CA PHE A 357 -12.87 10.24 -3.63
C PHE A 357 -11.62 9.50 -4.07
N LEU A 358 -10.52 9.84 -3.44
CA LEU A 358 -9.23 9.18 -3.58
C LEU A 358 -8.73 8.80 -2.18
N ALA A 359 -8.57 7.52 -1.93
CA ALA A 359 -7.90 7.03 -0.73
C ALA A 359 -6.39 7.01 -0.95
N VAL A 360 -5.68 7.93 -0.31
CA VAL A 360 -4.21 8.04 -0.40
C VAL A 360 -3.60 7.41 0.84
N VAL A 361 -2.81 6.37 0.66
CA VAL A 361 -2.14 5.63 1.73
C VAL A 361 -0.66 5.95 1.72
N GLY A 362 -0.11 6.40 2.85
CA GLY A 362 1.33 6.61 3.02
C GLY A 362 2.05 5.31 3.38
N GLU A 363 3.38 5.29 3.30
CA GLU A 363 4.21 4.17 3.75
C GLU A 363 5.18 4.60 4.87
N THR A 364 5.14 3.85 5.97
CA THR A 364 6.14 3.91 7.05
C THR A 364 7.43 3.22 6.61
N THR A 365 8.56 3.88 6.80
CA THR A 365 9.90 3.34 6.49
C THR A 365 10.77 3.10 7.73
N GLY A 366 10.53 3.83 8.83
CA GLY A 366 11.25 3.72 10.08
C GLY A 366 10.71 2.64 11.02
N ASN A 367 11.61 1.93 11.72
CA ASN A 367 11.23 0.98 12.74
C ASN A 367 10.90 1.68 14.08
N GLU A 368 10.07 1.05 14.91
CA GLU A 368 9.77 1.46 16.29
C GLU A 368 9.34 2.94 16.41
N CYS A 369 8.51 3.42 15.46
CA CYS A 369 7.98 4.79 15.43
C CYS A 369 9.04 5.90 15.34
N LEU A 370 10.23 5.61 14.80
CA LEU A 370 11.30 6.59 14.65
C LEU A 370 11.19 7.44 13.39
N GLU A 371 9.98 7.71 12.96
CA GLU A 371 9.66 8.64 11.86
C GLU A 371 8.28 9.25 12.07
N ASN A 372 7.93 10.22 11.25
CA ASN A 372 6.58 10.77 11.25
C ASN A 372 5.56 9.72 10.81
N ARG A 373 4.39 9.77 11.45
CA ARG A 373 3.31 8.83 11.24
C ARG A 373 2.77 8.90 9.82
N GLN A 374 2.64 7.74 9.19
CA GLN A 374 1.98 7.57 7.91
C GLN A 374 0.54 7.13 8.11
N PHE A 375 -0.40 7.72 7.34
CA PHE A 375 -1.85 7.48 7.48
C PHE A 375 -2.51 7.14 6.16
N VAL A 376 -3.82 6.85 6.25
CA VAL A 376 -4.77 6.94 5.14
C VAL A 376 -5.35 8.34 5.11
N ARG A 377 -5.37 8.97 3.94
CA ARG A 377 -6.04 10.26 3.70
C ARG A 377 -7.17 10.06 2.71
N MET A 378 -8.33 10.61 3.02
CA MET A 378 -9.44 10.69 2.08
C MET A 378 -9.43 12.06 1.43
N VAL A 379 -9.42 12.09 0.10
CA VAL A 379 -9.41 13.30 -0.72
C VAL A 379 -10.66 13.31 -1.58
N ASP A 380 -11.48 14.35 -1.51
CA ASP A 380 -12.58 14.57 -2.42
C ASP A 380 -12.04 15.03 -3.77
N ILE A 381 -12.30 14.26 -4.80
CA ILE A 381 -11.91 14.50 -6.20
C ILE A 381 -13.13 14.64 -7.11
N THR A 382 -14.30 14.92 -6.56
CA THR A 382 -15.52 15.19 -7.35
C THR A 382 -15.26 16.28 -8.39
N TRP A 383 -14.42 17.24 -8.03
CA TRP A 383 -13.77 18.19 -8.92
C TRP A 383 -12.28 17.86 -8.95
N ASP A 384 -11.88 16.99 -9.86
CA ASP A 384 -10.50 16.50 -9.93
C ASP A 384 -9.47 17.56 -10.30
N THR A 385 -9.92 18.72 -10.80
CA THR A 385 -9.09 19.92 -11.00
C THR A 385 -8.81 20.69 -9.70
N ASN A 386 -9.54 20.40 -8.61
CA ASN A 386 -9.40 21.04 -7.30
C ASN A 386 -9.62 20.02 -6.18
N PRO A 387 -8.74 19.02 -6.01
CA PRO A 387 -8.87 18.00 -4.99
C PRO A 387 -8.73 18.59 -3.58
N ILE A 388 -9.54 18.11 -2.63
CA ILE A 388 -9.56 18.60 -1.25
C ILE A 388 -9.49 17.43 -0.28
N GLY A 389 -8.51 17.46 0.64
CA GLY A 389 -8.45 16.50 1.75
C GLY A 389 -9.63 16.71 2.70
N VAL A 390 -10.35 15.64 3.02
CA VAL A 390 -11.57 15.71 3.85
C VAL A 390 -11.46 14.93 5.15
N GLU A 391 -10.62 13.90 5.21
CA GLU A 391 -10.43 13.07 6.40
C GLU A 391 -9.03 12.42 6.41
N SER A 392 -8.56 12.04 7.60
CA SER A 392 -7.38 11.20 7.76
C SER A 392 -7.61 10.16 8.86
N TRP A 393 -7.20 8.93 8.59
CA TRP A 393 -7.36 7.82 9.51
C TRP A 393 -6.04 7.11 9.76
N ASN A 394 -5.81 6.69 11.02
CA ASN A 394 -4.68 5.85 11.41
C ASN A 394 -5.04 4.95 12.61
N VAL A 395 -4.18 3.96 12.86
CA VAL A 395 -4.23 3.13 14.07
C VAL A 395 -3.53 3.88 15.21
N PRO A 396 -4.16 4.09 16.38
CA PRO A 396 -3.45 4.62 17.54
C PRO A 396 -2.38 3.62 18.02
N GLU A 397 -1.13 4.04 18.15
CA GLU A 397 -0.03 3.17 18.59
C GLU A 397 -0.25 2.55 19.96
N ALA A 398 -0.86 3.32 20.89
CA ALA A 398 -1.16 2.85 22.24
C ALA A 398 -2.21 1.74 22.29
N SER A 399 -3.06 1.58 21.24
CA SER A 399 -4.10 0.55 21.21
C SER A 399 -3.54 -0.87 21.20
N GLY A 400 -2.27 -1.06 20.86
CA GLY A 400 -1.59 -2.35 20.84
C GLY A 400 -0.13 -2.26 21.23
N ASN A 401 0.31 -1.14 21.79
CA ASN A 401 1.70 -0.87 22.13
C ASN A 401 2.67 -1.13 20.95
N PHE A 402 2.27 -0.70 19.75
CA PHE A 402 2.90 -1.10 18.49
C PHE A 402 4.34 -0.61 18.34
N CYS A 403 4.69 0.55 18.89
CA CYS A 403 6.07 1.05 18.87
C CYS A 403 7.05 0.12 19.59
N GLU A 404 6.58 -0.62 20.61
CA GLU A 404 7.38 -1.54 21.40
C GLU A 404 7.46 -2.97 20.81
N ARG A 405 6.59 -3.31 19.85
CA ARG A 405 6.57 -4.65 19.23
C ARG A 405 7.78 -4.92 18.31
N GLY A 406 8.50 -3.86 17.90
CA GLY A 406 9.58 -3.95 16.93
C GLY A 406 9.09 -3.80 15.49
N GLY A 407 10.02 -3.55 14.57
CA GLY A 407 9.72 -3.32 13.17
C GLY A 407 8.99 -2.02 12.89
N ARG A 408 8.48 -1.87 11.67
CA ARG A 408 7.71 -0.70 11.24
C ARG A 408 6.31 -0.74 11.84
N PHE A 409 5.80 0.43 12.21
CA PHE A 409 4.40 0.66 12.58
C PHE A 409 3.85 1.88 11.85
N GLY A 410 2.79 1.71 11.12
CA GLY A 410 2.12 2.73 10.30
C GLY A 410 1.56 2.12 9.04
N ALA A 411 0.86 2.92 8.24
CA ALA A 411 0.30 2.49 6.98
C ALA A 411 1.37 2.04 5.99
N HIS A 412 0.99 1.13 5.06
CA HIS A 412 1.83 0.73 3.94
C HIS A 412 1.04 0.72 2.62
N ALA A 413 0.10 -0.20 2.45
CA ALA A 413 -0.62 -0.36 1.20
C ALA A 413 -2.10 -0.66 1.43
N SER A 414 -2.97 -0.20 0.52
CA SER A 414 -4.31 -0.75 0.40
C SER A 414 -4.37 -1.86 -0.65
N HIS A 415 -5.48 -2.62 -0.67
CA HIS A 415 -5.84 -3.39 -1.85
C HIS A 415 -6.07 -2.44 -3.04
N GLU A 416 -5.89 -2.95 -4.26
CA GLU A 416 -5.90 -2.11 -5.46
C GLU A 416 -6.98 -2.52 -6.48
N ASN A 417 -7.75 -3.56 -6.20
CA ASN A 417 -8.84 -3.94 -7.06
C ASN A 417 -10.18 -3.30 -6.65
N THR A 418 -11.13 -3.31 -7.57
CA THR A 418 -12.45 -2.69 -7.40
C THR A 418 -13.55 -3.73 -7.31
N THR A 419 -13.31 -4.86 -6.61
CA THR A 419 -14.32 -5.90 -6.46
C THR A 419 -15.62 -5.36 -5.87
N PRO A 420 -16.79 -5.63 -6.49
CA PRO A 420 -18.07 -5.07 -6.06
C PRO A 420 -18.47 -5.44 -4.62
N ILE A 421 -17.87 -6.49 -4.06
CA ILE A 421 -18.13 -6.89 -2.66
C ILE A 421 -17.69 -5.79 -1.70
N TYR A 422 -16.56 -5.13 -1.96
CA TYR A 422 -15.95 -4.19 -1.03
C TYR A 422 -15.87 -2.76 -1.53
N TYR A 423 -15.89 -2.55 -2.85
CA TYR A 423 -15.70 -1.23 -3.44
C TYR A 423 -16.68 -0.18 -2.92
N GLY A 424 -16.15 0.98 -2.50
CA GLY A 424 -16.91 2.06 -1.90
C GLY A 424 -17.52 1.74 -0.53
N ARG A 425 -17.12 0.64 0.11
CA ARG A 425 -17.62 0.20 1.42
C ARG A 425 -16.52 -0.05 2.42
N LEU A 426 -15.54 -0.87 2.05
CA LEU A 426 -14.44 -1.28 2.91
C LEU A 426 -13.11 -1.08 2.22
N LEU A 427 -12.19 -0.42 2.90
CA LEU A 427 -10.79 -0.29 2.52
C LEU A 427 -9.93 -1.21 3.39
N PHE A 428 -9.19 -2.10 2.77
CA PHE A 428 -8.23 -2.98 3.44
C PHE A 428 -6.86 -2.33 3.38
N VAL A 429 -6.23 -2.09 4.54
CA VAL A 429 -4.94 -1.40 4.63
C VAL A 429 -4.00 -2.18 5.53
N THR A 430 -2.80 -2.48 5.04
CA THR A 430 -1.75 -3.08 5.87
C THR A 430 -1.03 -2.01 6.69
N PHE A 431 -0.71 -2.37 7.94
CA PHE A 431 -0.06 -1.51 8.94
C PHE A 431 1.15 -2.21 9.56
N PHE A 432 1.98 -2.87 8.75
CA PHE A 432 3.17 -3.60 9.16
C PHE A 432 2.97 -4.46 10.44
N ASN A 433 3.58 -4.09 11.59
CA ASN A 433 3.46 -4.86 12.83
C ASN A 433 2.09 -4.79 13.48
N ALA A 434 1.22 -3.90 13.03
CA ALA A 434 -0.19 -3.84 13.42
C ALA A 434 -1.10 -4.63 12.47
N GLY A 435 -0.56 -5.38 11.51
CA GLY A 435 -1.28 -6.32 10.66
C GLY A 435 -2.15 -5.65 9.59
N LEU A 436 -3.22 -6.32 9.21
CA LEU A 436 -4.27 -5.81 8.32
C LEU A 436 -5.34 -5.06 9.10
N ARG A 437 -5.74 -3.90 8.60
CA ARG A 437 -6.85 -3.09 9.11
C ARG A 437 -7.95 -2.99 8.06
N VAL A 438 -9.19 -2.98 8.49
CA VAL A 438 -10.37 -2.83 7.62
C VAL A 438 -11.12 -1.59 8.05
N VAL A 439 -11.22 -0.65 7.13
CA VAL A 439 -11.81 0.67 7.37
C VAL A 439 -13.12 0.78 6.60
N ASP A 440 -14.20 1.12 7.29
CA ASP A 440 -15.48 1.50 6.68
C ASP A 440 -15.32 2.89 6.05
N VAL A 441 -15.48 2.95 4.72
CA VAL A 441 -15.32 4.17 3.92
C VAL A 441 -16.63 4.67 3.35
N ARG A 442 -17.78 4.10 3.77
CA ARG A 442 -19.10 4.50 3.28
C ARG A 442 -19.44 5.95 3.64
N ASP A 443 -18.92 6.43 4.77
CA ASP A 443 -18.84 7.84 5.09
C ASP A 443 -17.39 8.31 4.94
N PRO A 444 -17.03 8.99 3.84
CA PRO A 444 -15.66 9.41 3.59
C PRO A 444 -15.20 10.56 4.52
N TYR A 445 -16.11 11.14 5.29
CA TYR A 445 -15.84 12.21 6.26
C TYR A 445 -15.71 11.70 7.70
N ASP A 446 -15.93 10.38 7.93
CA ASP A 446 -15.85 9.75 9.25
C ASP A 446 -15.40 8.28 9.11
N LEU A 447 -14.12 8.08 8.79
CA LEU A 447 -13.52 6.77 8.57
C LEU A 447 -13.44 5.96 9.87
N LYS A 448 -13.93 4.70 9.87
CA LYS A 448 -13.98 3.85 11.05
C LYS A 448 -13.32 2.50 10.84
N GLU A 449 -12.41 2.12 11.74
CA GLU A 449 -11.93 0.73 11.78
C GLU A 449 -13.03 -0.22 12.24
N VAL A 450 -13.35 -1.21 11.41
CA VAL A 450 -14.42 -2.17 11.70
C VAL A 450 -13.90 -3.59 11.92
N ALA A 451 -12.70 -3.91 11.45
CA ALA A 451 -12.09 -5.21 11.66
C ALA A 451 -10.56 -5.11 11.58
N TYR A 452 -9.86 -6.12 12.12
CA TYR A 452 -8.43 -6.27 11.92
C TYR A 452 -8.00 -7.74 12.06
N TYR A 453 -6.85 -8.04 11.45
CA TYR A 453 -6.12 -9.29 11.66
C TYR A 453 -4.62 -9.01 11.76
N ILE A 454 -4.01 -9.44 12.86
CA ILE A 454 -2.58 -9.31 13.11
C ILE A 454 -2.00 -10.73 13.17
N PRO A 455 -1.15 -11.14 12.22
CA PRO A 455 -0.52 -12.46 12.23
C PRO A 455 0.32 -12.70 13.48
N ALA A 456 0.44 -13.97 13.89
CA ALA A 456 1.44 -14.37 14.86
C ALA A 456 2.84 -14.38 14.24
N THR A 457 3.87 -14.19 15.04
CA THR A 457 5.24 -14.53 14.67
C THR A 457 5.41 -16.05 14.58
N THR A 458 6.37 -16.48 13.76
CA THR A 458 6.79 -17.88 13.62
C THR A 458 8.27 -18.00 13.97
N ASP A 459 8.79 -19.22 14.02
CA ASP A 459 10.23 -19.50 14.16
C ASP A 459 11.08 -18.96 12.99
N LYS A 460 10.43 -18.64 11.88
CA LYS A 460 11.05 -18.08 10.66
C LYS A 460 10.90 -16.55 10.54
N THR A 461 10.18 -15.94 11.48
CA THR A 461 9.97 -14.46 11.43
C THR A 461 11.27 -13.74 11.62
N ASP A 462 11.54 -12.81 10.71
CA ASP A 462 12.79 -12.04 10.66
C ASP A 462 12.85 -11.00 11.79
N GLN A 463 14.08 -10.63 12.16
CA GLN A 463 14.32 -9.55 13.11
C GLN A 463 14.33 -8.19 12.43
N ARG A 464 13.77 -7.20 13.10
CA ARG A 464 13.82 -5.79 12.71
C ARG A 464 14.60 -5.00 13.73
N CYS A 465 15.58 -4.26 13.24
CA CYS A 465 16.57 -3.59 14.11
C CYS A 465 16.44 -2.07 14.03
N VAL A 466 16.74 -1.42 15.13
CA VAL A 466 16.99 0.02 15.23
C VAL A 466 18.48 0.21 15.56
N GLY A 467 19.07 1.28 15.03
CA GLY A 467 20.49 1.56 15.13
C GLY A 467 21.32 0.91 14.01
N GLN A 468 22.50 1.46 13.78
CA GLN A 468 23.44 0.95 12.78
C GLN A 468 23.98 -0.43 13.18
N ALA A 469 24.47 -1.22 12.23
CA ALA A 469 24.88 -2.60 12.44
C ALA A 469 25.88 -2.80 13.60
N ASN A 470 26.76 -1.85 13.83
CA ASN A 470 27.81 -1.90 14.85
C ASN A 470 27.62 -0.87 15.98
N ALA A 471 26.45 -0.21 16.05
CA ALA A 471 26.18 0.78 17.08
C ALA A 471 25.92 0.10 18.45
N PRO A 472 26.42 0.66 19.56
CA PRO A 472 26.23 0.07 20.89
C PRO A 472 24.78 0.08 21.36
N ASP A 473 23.94 0.92 20.79
CA ASP A 473 22.51 1.06 21.07
C ASP A 473 21.63 0.24 20.10
N ARG A 474 22.24 -0.55 19.21
CA ARG A 474 21.49 -1.40 18.28
C ARG A 474 20.64 -2.41 19.04
N ARG A 475 19.37 -2.42 18.72
CA ARG A 475 18.41 -3.40 19.25
C ARG A 475 17.59 -4.02 18.14
N CYS A 476 17.31 -5.30 18.25
CA CYS A 476 16.55 -6.05 17.26
C CYS A 476 15.41 -6.81 17.94
N LYS A 477 14.23 -6.78 17.31
CA LYS A 477 13.04 -7.51 17.78
C LYS A 477 12.46 -8.34 16.64
N VAL A 478 11.99 -9.54 16.95
CA VAL A 478 11.21 -10.36 16.01
C VAL A 478 9.83 -9.72 15.87
N ALA A 479 9.47 -9.33 14.65
CA ALA A 479 8.20 -8.64 14.41
C ALA A 479 7.66 -8.97 13.01
N ILE A 480 6.36 -9.27 12.95
CA ILE A 480 5.64 -9.38 11.67
C ILE A 480 5.69 -8.05 10.93
N GLN A 481 5.60 -8.11 9.61
CA GLN A 481 5.56 -6.92 8.76
C GLN A 481 4.56 -7.17 7.63
N SER A 482 3.25 -7.09 7.95
CA SER A 482 2.19 -7.21 6.94
C SER A 482 2.41 -6.15 5.85
N ASN A 483 2.64 -6.62 4.63
CA ASN A 483 3.14 -5.78 3.55
C ASN A 483 2.00 -5.33 2.63
N ASN A 484 1.57 -6.17 1.70
CA ASN A 484 0.45 -5.88 0.82
C ASN A 484 -0.72 -6.81 1.09
N VAL A 485 -1.90 -6.34 0.71
CA VAL A 485 -3.16 -7.07 0.81
C VAL A 485 -3.85 -7.05 -0.56
N GLU A 486 -4.50 -8.15 -0.89
CA GLU A 486 -5.39 -8.23 -2.04
C GLU A 486 -6.67 -8.97 -1.65
N VAL A 487 -7.74 -8.72 -2.40
CA VAL A 487 -9.05 -9.33 -2.19
C VAL A 487 -9.53 -9.98 -3.49
N ASP A 488 -10.27 -11.09 -3.41
CA ASP A 488 -10.84 -11.71 -4.60
C ASP A 488 -12.36 -11.46 -4.74
N ASP A 489 -12.92 -11.85 -5.87
CA ASP A 489 -14.35 -11.69 -6.17
C ASP A 489 -15.26 -12.63 -5.38
N ARG A 490 -14.70 -13.52 -4.56
CA ARG A 490 -15.41 -14.36 -3.58
C ARG A 490 -15.43 -13.72 -2.19
N GLY A 491 -14.64 -12.67 -1.98
CA GLY A 491 -14.50 -11.94 -0.71
C GLY A 491 -13.46 -12.52 0.24
N TYR A 492 -12.55 -13.37 -0.24
CA TYR A 492 -11.39 -13.77 0.53
C TYR A 492 -10.29 -12.71 0.45
N ILE A 493 -9.53 -12.59 1.52
CA ILE A 493 -8.53 -11.55 1.72
C ILE A 493 -7.17 -12.22 1.91
N TYR A 494 -6.16 -11.75 1.17
CA TYR A 494 -4.82 -12.33 1.09
C TYR A 494 -3.80 -11.32 1.58
N ILE A 495 -3.09 -11.64 2.65
CA ILE A 495 -2.09 -10.75 3.29
C ILE A 495 -0.71 -11.36 3.09
N ALA A 496 0.18 -10.65 2.41
CA ALA A 496 1.59 -11.02 2.31
C ALA A 496 2.38 -10.36 3.45
N ASP A 497 3.35 -11.08 4.00
CA ASP A 497 4.22 -10.56 5.07
C ASP A 497 5.68 -10.55 4.62
N ARG A 498 6.35 -9.41 4.74
CA ARG A 498 7.75 -9.24 4.34
C ARG A 498 8.77 -9.66 5.39
N ALA A 499 8.30 -10.02 6.59
CA ALA A 499 9.14 -10.56 7.65
C ALA A 499 9.12 -12.10 7.69
N ASN A 500 8.91 -12.73 6.53
CA ASN A 500 9.04 -14.17 6.31
C ASN A 500 7.93 -15.03 6.96
N THR A 501 6.81 -14.44 7.39
CA THR A 501 5.69 -15.26 7.90
C THR A 501 4.82 -15.84 6.79
N GLY A 502 4.94 -15.34 5.54
CA GLY A 502 4.29 -15.92 4.37
C GLY A 502 2.98 -15.24 3.96
N LEU A 503 2.02 -16.06 3.44
CA LEU A 503 0.70 -15.64 2.97
C LEU A 503 -0.38 -16.10 3.95
N HIS A 504 -1.18 -15.15 4.43
CA HIS A 504 -2.33 -15.40 5.29
C HIS A 504 -3.61 -15.19 4.49
N ILE A 505 -4.52 -16.17 4.52
CA ILE A 505 -5.84 -16.07 3.87
C ILE A 505 -6.88 -15.94 4.96
N VAL A 506 -7.63 -14.84 4.94
CA VAL A 506 -8.63 -14.51 5.96
C VAL A 506 -9.98 -14.20 5.32
N GLU A 507 -11.04 -14.24 6.13
CA GLU A 507 -12.38 -13.80 5.75
C GLU A 507 -12.96 -12.83 6.79
N LEU A 508 -13.85 -11.94 6.36
CA LEU A 508 -14.64 -11.11 7.28
C LEU A 508 -15.70 -11.93 7.99
N THR A 509 -15.90 -11.63 9.27
CA THR A 509 -16.95 -12.21 10.11
C THR A 509 -17.76 -11.11 10.79
N GLY A 510 -18.71 -11.46 11.63
CA GLY A 510 -19.41 -10.54 12.53
C GLY A 510 -20.02 -9.31 11.85
N ALA A 511 -19.84 -8.15 12.47
CA ALA A 511 -20.40 -6.87 12.02
C ALA A 511 -19.75 -6.38 10.73
N ALA A 512 -18.43 -6.54 10.59
CA ALA A 512 -17.70 -6.09 9.41
C ALA A 512 -18.16 -6.80 8.12
N ARG A 513 -18.46 -8.12 8.21
CA ARG A 513 -19.00 -8.86 7.06
C ARG A 513 -20.35 -8.30 6.56
N ARG A 514 -21.17 -7.75 7.44
CA ARG A 514 -22.47 -7.17 7.07
C ARG A 514 -22.36 -5.84 6.31
N ILE A 515 -21.22 -5.14 6.44
CA ILE A 515 -20.93 -3.92 5.67
C ILE A 515 -20.66 -4.24 4.20
N ALA A 516 -20.01 -5.37 3.93
CA ALA A 516 -19.70 -5.84 2.59
C ALA A 516 -20.97 -6.16 1.80
N ASN A 517 -20.87 -6.17 0.46
CA ASN A 517 -21.99 -6.44 -0.46
C ASN A 517 -21.90 -7.87 -1.03
N PHE A 518 -21.95 -8.87 -0.14
CA PHE A 518 -21.93 -10.26 -0.58
C PHE A 518 -23.22 -10.63 -1.33
N PRO A 519 -23.14 -11.44 -2.42
CA PRO A 519 -24.32 -11.94 -3.11
C PRO A 519 -25.26 -12.67 -2.15
N GLY A 520 -26.57 -12.37 -2.23
CA GLY A 520 -27.62 -13.01 -1.42
C GLY A 520 -27.79 -12.44 0.00
N GLN A 521 -27.03 -11.44 0.40
CA GLN A 521 -27.32 -10.69 1.62
C GLN A 521 -28.49 -9.73 1.37
N SER A 522 -29.54 -9.82 2.22
CA SER A 522 -30.68 -8.92 2.14
C SER A 522 -30.23 -7.47 2.40
N THR A 523 -30.64 -6.56 1.51
CA THR A 523 -30.43 -5.10 1.62
C THR A 523 -31.27 -4.45 2.74
N ALA A 524 -31.79 -5.22 3.69
CA ALA A 524 -32.75 -4.78 4.71
C ALA A 524 -32.17 -3.90 5.84
N GLN A 525 -30.91 -3.44 5.73
CA GLN A 525 -30.33 -2.42 6.62
C GLN A 525 -29.49 -1.44 5.77
N ARG A 526 -30.18 -0.56 5.08
CA ARG A 526 -29.59 0.70 4.59
C ARG A 526 -29.89 1.83 5.58
#